data_3d7a4186d08e50cbfbd0ca783bad612d
#
_entry.id   3d7a4186d08e50cbfbd0ca783bad612d
#
_cell.length_a   1.000
_cell.length_b   1.000
_cell.length_c   1.000
_cell.angle_alpha   90.00
_cell.angle_beta   90.00
_cell.angle_gamma   90.00
#
_symmetry.space_group_name_H-M   'P 1'
#
loop_
_entity.id
_entity.type
_entity.pdbx_description
1 polymer ?
#
loop_
_entity_poly.entity_id
_entity_poly.type
_entity_poly.pdbx_seq_one_letter_code
_entity_poly.pdbx_strand_id
1 'polypeptide(L)'
;QGQPEGFFHEHTTADAQELFLNEFDRLFVGPSEINITTLAKSHGARIGQLLDVPASYYRSNTFNLLVKASGHHHGLDLRVDVDGRARAVLLLFRTRVLAFDGGDAALLARIEPYLHRALTSAHEGATWGAPASRTGHLLVGQGGRQLLMFSGEADALLKACTLVGQDVRLSGPLQVVPRFVRDLCVQLEASGQSTVHRLLDIPVGRLSIAAHRLQAPSSHTAASPVQTLVTLALVQPPRLQVVQRVLELGLSPLQREIALLAGVGGLRPDCERVIGVSNEALKKHLKTIYRTVGVTGWDGLATTLQGAVAEG
;
A
#
# COMPACT_ATOMS: atom_id res chain seq x y z
N GLN A 1 2.76 -14.68 -16.32
CA GLN A 1 1.74 -13.68 -16.68
C GLN A 1 0.53 -13.84 -15.78
N GLY A 2 0.08 -12.76 -15.11
CA GLY A 2 -1.08 -12.76 -14.21
C GLY A 2 -0.73 -12.88 -12.72
N GLN A 3 0.52 -12.73 -12.36
CA GLN A 3 0.92 -12.52 -10.96
C GLN A 3 0.59 -11.07 -10.57
N PRO A 4 0.03 -10.83 -9.37
CA PRO A 4 -0.22 -9.47 -8.89
C PRO A 4 1.11 -8.73 -8.71
N GLU A 5 1.16 -7.50 -9.22
CA GLU A 5 2.33 -6.62 -9.06
C GLU A 5 2.34 -5.95 -7.69
N GLY A 6 1.17 -5.80 -7.08
CA GLY A 6 1.02 -5.24 -5.76
C GLY A 6 -0.34 -5.54 -5.14
N PHE A 7 -0.45 -5.28 -3.86
CA PHE A 7 -1.59 -5.61 -3.05
C PHE A 7 -1.78 -4.55 -1.95
N PHE A 8 -3.00 -4.08 -1.79
CA PHE A 8 -3.39 -3.19 -0.71
C PHE A 8 -4.52 -3.85 0.08
N HIS A 9 -4.49 -3.75 1.40
CA HIS A 9 -5.53 -4.29 2.26
C HIS A 9 -5.80 -3.37 3.45
N GLU A 10 -7.03 -3.40 3.94
CA GLU A 10 -7.46 -2.79 5.20
C GLU A 10 -8.12 -3.84 6.08
N HIS A 11 -7.95 -3.69 7.39
CA HIS A 11 -8.59 -4.54 8.41
C HIS A 11 -8.30 -6.05 8.27
N THR A 12 -7.19 -6.42 7.63
CA THR A 12 -6.70 -7.80 7.59
C THR A 12 -5.82 -8.05 8.82
N THR A 13 -5.93 -9.22 9.45
CA THR A 13 -5.05 -9.58 10.56
C THR A 13 -3.61 -9.73 10.08
N ALA A 14 -2.65 -9.48 10.97
CA ALA A 14 -1.22 -9.60 10.65
C ALA A 14 -0.87 -11.01 10.14
N ASP A 15 -1.43 -12.05 10.77
CA ASP A 15 -1.18 -13.44 10.38
C ASP A 15 -1.74 -13.75 8.98
N ALA A 16 -2.96 -13.27 8.67
CA ALA A 16 -3.54 -13.45 7.33
C ALA A 16 -2.74 -12.71 6.26
N GLN A 17 -2.23 -11.52 6.58
CA GLN A 17 -1.36 -10.77 5.69
C GLN A 17 -0.03 -11.50 5.45
N GLU A 18 0.59 -12.02 6.50
CA GLU A 18 1.84 -12.77 6.40
C GLU A 18 1.67 -14.03 5.53
N LEU A 19 0.61 -14.80 5.77
CA LEU A 19 0.28 -15.97 4.95
C LEU A 19 0.05 -15.60 3.48
N PHE A 20 -0.69 -14.52 3.22
CA PHE A 20 -0.96 -14.06 1.86
C PHE A 20 0.33 -13.65 1.14
N LEU A 21 1.23 -12.93 1.80
CA LEU A 21 2.45 -12.44 1.19
C LEU A 21 3.51 -13.53 0.98
N ASN A 22 3.64 -14.46 1.92
CA ASN A 22 4.77 -15.38 1.95
C ASN A 22 4.43 -16.81 1.55
N GLU A 23 3.15 -17.23 1.64
CA GLU A 23 2.74 -18.62 1.42
C GLU A 23 1.71 -18.75 0.30
N PHE A 24 1.50 -17.69 -0.51
CA PHE A 24 0.42 -17.66 -1.49
C PHE A 24 0.48 -18.84 -2.46
N ASP A 25 1.63 -19.05 -3.10
CA ASP A 25 1.81 -20.10 -4.12
C ASP A 25 1.73 -21.51 -3.55
N ARG A 26 1.83 -21.68 -2.24
CA ARG A 26 1.74 -22.97 -1.56
C ARG A 26 0.34 -23.27 -1.02
N LEU A 27 -0.32 -22.26 -0.45
CA LEU A 27 -1.57 -22.47 0.30
C LEU A 27 -2.83 -22.08 -0.46
N PHE A 28 -2.73 -21.12 -1.40
CA PHE A 28 -3.92 -20.51 -2.00
C PHE A 28 -4.07 -20.86 -3.48
N VAL A 29 -3.53 -22.01 -3.89
CA VAL A 29 -3.65 -22.57 -5.23
C VAL A 29 -4.43 -23.89 -5.20
N GLY A 30 -5.38 -24.06 -6.11
CA GLY A 30 -6.20 -25.26 -6.18
C GLY A 30 -7.60 -24.98 -6.73
N PRO A 31 -8.37 -26.03 -7.03
CA PRO A 31 -9.67 -25.88 -7.69
C PRO A 31 -10.76 -25.25 -6.82
N SER A 32 -10.59 -25.29 -5.50
CA SER A 32 -11.54 -24.69 -4.54
C SER A 32 -11.15 -23.26 -4.14
N GLU A 33 -9.97 -22.81 -4.54
CA GLU A 33 -9.46 -21.49 -4.17
C GLU A 33 -10.05 -20.40 -5.09
N ILE A 34 -10.89 -19.54 -4.53
CA ILE A 34 -11.39 -18.34 -5.20
C ILE A 34 -10.72 -17.14 -4.54
N ASN A 35 -9.81 -16.50 -5.26
CA ASN A 35 -9.01 -15.38 -4.78
C ASN A 35 -8.65 -14.42 -5.91
N ILE A 36 -7.82 -13.44 -5.64
CA ILE A 36 -7.42 -12.42 -6.62
C ILE A 36 -6.88 -13.03 -7.93
N THR A 37 -6.13 -14.11 -7.85
CA THR A 37 -5.52 -14.74 -9.04
C THR A 37 -6.57 -15.47 -9.89
N THR A 38 -7.49 -16.18 -9.26
CA THR A 38 -8.58 -16.89 -9.96
C THR A 38 -9.58 -15.91 -10.54
N LEU A 39 -9.94 -14.85 -9.79
CA LEU A 39 -10.83 -13.79 -10.27
C LEU A 39 -10.22 -13.00 -11.42
N ALA A 40 -8.92 -12.70 -11.38
CA ALA A 40 -8.21 -12.02 -12.46
C ALA A 40 -8.17 -12.86 -13.76
N LYS A 41 -8.13 -14.17 -13.65
CA LYS A 41 -8.11 -15.10 -14.80
C LYS A 41 -9.52 -15.55 -15.25
N SER A 42 -10.54 -15.24 -14.47
CA SER A 42 -11.91 -15.65 -14.77
C SER A 42 -12.42 -15.03 -16.07
N HIS A 43 -13.13 -15.80 -16.87
CA HIS A 43 -13.91 -15.32 -18.01
C HIS A 43 -15.37 -15.01 -17.65
N GLY A 44 -15.75 -15.15 -16.37
CA GLY A 44 -17.07 -14.85 -15.84
C GLY A 44 -17.37 -13.36 -15.71
N ALA A 45 -18.43 -13.06 -14.97
CA ALA A 45 -18.83 -11.68 -14.67
C ALA A 45 -17.67 -10.89 -14.06
N ARG A 46 -17.59 -9.59 -14.39
CA ARG A 46 -16.55 -8.71 -13.81
C ARG A 46 -16.83 -8.33 -12.36
N ILE A 47 -18.07 -8.48 -11.93
CA ILE A 47 -18.55 -8.04 -10.61
C ILE A 47 -19.40 -9.15 -10.02
N GLY A 48 -19.21 -9.40 -8.72
CA GLY A 48 -20.10 -10.24 -7.91
C GLY A 48 -19.89 -11.74 -8.06
N GLN A 49 -18.76 -12.24 -8.54
CA GLN A 49 -18.47 -13.66 -8.53
C GLN A 49 -18.46 -14.26 -7.12
N LEU A 50 -18.11 -13.45 -6.10
CA LEU A 50 -18.14 -13.87 -4.71
C LEU A 50 -19.55 -13.84 -4.06
N LEU A 51 -20.58 -13.35 -4.76
CA LEU A 51 -21.96 -13.39 -4.28
C LEU A 51 -22.54 -14.81 -4.31
N ASP A 52 -22.13 -15.62 -5.30
CA ASP A 52 -22.62 -16.98 -5.49
C ASP A 52 -21.43 -17.95 -5.63
N VAL A 53 -20.81 -18.23 -4.50
CA VAL A 53 -19.66 -19.14 -4.45
C VAL A 53 -20.09 -20.58 -4.19
N PRO A 54 -19.41 -21.57 -4.77
CA PRO A 54 -19.70 -22.98 -4.50
C PRO A 54 -19.39 -23.34 -3.04
N ALA A 55 -20.07 -24.36 -2.51
CA ALA A 55 -19.86 -24.82 -1.12
C ALA A 55 -18.40 -25.25 -0.83
N SER A 56 -17.64 -25.62 -1.87
CA SER A 56 -16.21 -25.93 -1.75
C SER A 56 -15.36 -24.73 -1.35
N TYR A 57 -15.76 -23.50 -1.71
CA TYR A 57 -15.07 -22.28 -1.32
C TYR A 57 -14.96 -22.13 0.21
N TYR A 58 -16.03 -22.44 0.93
CA TYR A 58 -16.04 -22.35 2.40
C TYR A 58 -15.11 -23.35 3.09
N ARG A 59 -14.56 -24.31 2.35
CA ARG A 59 -13.55 -25.28 2.80
C ARG A 59 -12.14 -24.94 2.32
N SER A 60 -12.00 -23.90 1.48
CA SER A 60 -10.72 -23.48 0.92
C SER A 60 -9.82 -22.82 1.96
N ASN A 61 -8.54 -22.78 1.70
CA ASN A 61 -7.58 -22.03 2.49
C ASN A 61 -7.82 -20.53 2.38
N THR A 62 -8.16 -20.01 1.19
CA THR A 62 -8.52 -18.60 0.99
C THR A 62 -9.61 -18.18 1.96
N PHE A 63 -10.71 -18.93 2.04
CA PHE A 63 -11.79 -18.58 2.95
C PHE A 63 -11.36 -18.69 4.43
N ASN A 64 -10.76 -19.82 4.83
CA ASN A 64 -10.50 -20.09 6.25
C ASN A 64 -9.34 -19.29 6.82
N LEU A 65 -8.24 -19.14 6.07
CA LEU A 65 -7.00 -18.52 6.57
C LEU A 65 -6.93 -17.01 6.29
N LEU A 66 -7.65 -16.51 5.29
CA LEU A 66 -7.63 -15.08 4.96
C LEU A 66 -8.94 -14.39 5.36
N VAL A 67 -10.07 -14.86 4.83
CA VAL A 67 -11.36 -14.18 5.00
C VAL A 67 -11.90 -14.38 6.41
N LYS A 68 -12.09 -15.62 6.82
CA LYS A 68 -12.64 -15.97 8.13
C LYS A 68 -11.71 -15.63 9.28
N ALA A 69 -10.41 -15.83 9.14
CA ALA A 69 -9.40 -15.46 10.13
C ALA A 69 -9.35 -13.95 10.37
N SER A 70 -9.74 -13.14 9.38
CA SER A 70 -9.90 -11.67 9.52
C SER A 70 -11.28 -11.24 10.02
N GLY A 71 -12.11 -12.18 10.49
CA GLY A 71 -13.45 -11.87 11.02
C GLY A 71 -14.53 -11.65 9.96
N HIS A 72 -14.25 -11.96 8.71
CA HIS A 72 -15.16 -11.75 7.59
C HIS A 72 -15.85 -13.05 7.15
N HIS A 73 -16.93 -12.94 6.36
CA HIS A 73 -17.67 -14.11 5.86
C HIS A 73 -18.18 -13.94 4.44
N HIS A 74 -18.65 -12.76 4.09
CA HIS A 74 -19.23 -12.46 2.78
C HIS A 74 -18.28 -11.62 1.96
N GLY A 75 -18.15 -11.91 0.68
CA GLY A 75 -17.31 -11.20 -0.27
C GLY A 75 -18.11 -10.57 -1.41
N LEU A 76 -17.61 -9.46 -1.92
CA LEU A 76 -18.04 -8.86 -3.17
C LEU A 76 -16.78 -8.45 -3.93
N ASP A 77 -16.71 -8.80 -5.20
CA ASP A 77 -15.55 -8.54 -6.05
C ASP A 77 -15.89 -7.64 -7.23
N LEU A 78 -14.86 -6.93 -7.69
CA LEU A 78 -14.85 -6.20 -8.95
C LEU A 78 -13.51 -6.42 -9.63
N ARG A 79 -13.55 -6.94 -10.87
CA ARG A 79 -12.37 -7.01 -11.75
C ARG A 79 -12.39 -5.82 -12.72
N VAL A 80 -11.30 -5.08 -12.76
CA VAL A 80 -11.10 -3.97 -13.70
C VAL A 80 -10.16 -4.43 -14.82
N ASP A 81 -10.70 -4.48 -16.04
CA ASP A 81 -9.96 -4.89 -17.23
C ASP A 81 -9.52 -3.64 -18.02
N VAL A 82 -8.28 -3.65 -18.50
CA VAL A 82 -7.74 -2.66 -19.43
C VAL A 82 -7.13 -3.44 -20.62
N ASP A 83 -7.46 -3.07 -21.82
CA ASP A 83 -7.03 -3.74 -23.06
C ASP A 83 -7.29 -5.27 -23.04
N GLY A 84 -8.45 -5.67 -22.50
CA GLY A 84 -8.85 -7.08 -22.40
C GLY A 84 -8.10 -7.92 -21.37
N ARG A 85 -7.33 -7.27 -20.46
CA ARG A 85 -6.59 -7.92 -19.40
C ARG A 85 -6.98 -7.37 -18.04
N ALA A 86 -7.09 -8.24 -17.05
CA ALA A 86 -7.30 -7.80 -15.67
C ALA A 86 -6.09 -6.99 -15.19
N ARG A 87 -6.33 -5.74 -14.83
CA ARG A 87 -5.32 -4.83 -14.26
C ARG A 87 -5.48 -4.64 -12.75
N ALA A 88 -6.69 -4.80 -12.26
CA ALA A 88 -6.94 -4.80 -10.82
C ALA A 88 -8.11 -5.72 -10.47
N VAL A 89 -8.09 -6.20 -9.25
CA VAL A 89 -9.21 -6.89 -8.60
C VAL A 89 -9.44 -6.23 -7.24
N LEU A 90 -10.63 -5.69 -7.04
CA LEU A 90 -11.08 -5.14 -5.77
C LEU A 90 -11.92 -6.21 -5.07
N LEU A 91 -11.60 -6.48 -3.81
CA LEU A 91 -12.32 -7.40 -2.93
C LEU A 91 -12.84 -6.63 -1.73
N LEU A 92 -14.12 -6.68 -1.49
CA LEU A 92 -14.78 -6.13 -0.32
C LEU A 92 -15.29 -7.29 0.53
N PHE A 93 -15.12 -7.19 1.84
CA PHE A 93 -15.55 -8.21 2.77
C PHE A 93 -16.44 -7.64 3.87
N ARG A 94 -17.43 -8.43 4.30
CA ARG A 94 -18.33 -8.12 5.43
C ARG A 94 -18.30 -9.25 6.45
N THR A 95 -18.70 -8.91 7.67
CA THR A 95 -18.91 -9.88 8.74
C THR A 95 -20.10 -10.80 8.42
N ARG A 96 -20.27 -11.87 9.20
CA ARG A 96 -21.30 -12.89 8.97
C ARG A 96 -22.73 -12.37 9.00
N VAL A 97 -22.99 -11.25 9.66
CA VAL A 97 -24.36 -10.77 9.95
C VAL A 97 -25.06 -10.19 8.71
N LEU A 98 -24.30 -9.61 7.77
CA LEU A 98 -24.88 -8.90 6.62
C LEU A 98 -24.19 -9.33 5.32
N ALA A 99 -24.87 -10.09 4.49
CA ALA A 99 -24.39 -10.45 3.16
C ALA A 99 -24.46 -9.24 2.20
N PHE A 100 -23.64 -9.29 1.15
CA PHE A 100 -23.80 -8.41 0.00
C PHE A 100 -24.96 -8.89 -0.88
N ASP A 101 -25.58 -7.96 -1.60
CA ASP A 101 -26.66 -8.23 -2.52
C ASP A 101 -26.43 -7.61 -3.92
N GLY A 102 -27.42 -7.75 -4.80
CA GLY A 102 -27.36 -7.19 -6.15
C GLY A 102 -27.31 -5.66 -6.18
N GLY A 103 -27.87 -4.98 -5.16
CA GLY A 103 -27.80 -3.53 -5.00
C GLY A 103 -26.39 -3.06 -4.67
N ASP A 104 -25.69 -3.79 -3.78
CA ASP A 104 -24.27 -3.54 -3.48
C ASP A 104 -23.40 -3.72 -4.75
N ALA A 105 -23.65 -4.78 -5.54
CA ALA A 105 -22.94 -5.01 -6.79
C ALA A 105 -23.21 -3.91 -7.82
N ALA A 106 -24.44 -3.42 -7.94
CA ALA A 106 -24.79 -2.31 -8.81
C ALA A 106 -24.11 -1.00 -8.37
N LEU A 107 -23.98 -0.76 -7.06
CA LEU A 107 -23.25 0.38 -6.54
C LEU A 107 -21.76 0.27 -6.86
N LEU A 108 -21.17 -0.90 -6.69
CA LEU A 108 -19.76 -1.16 -7.02
C LEU A 108 -19.49 -0.97 -8.52
N ALA A 109 -20.43 -1.37 -9.39
CA ALA A 109 -20.35 -1.18 -10.83
C ALA A 109 -20.21 0.30 -11.23
N ARG A 110 -20.78 1.23 -10.45
CA ARG A 110 -20.67 2.68 -10.71
C ARG A 110 -19.26 3.22 -10.43
N ILE A 111 -18.46 2.52 -9.68
CA ILE A 111 -17.07 2.90 -9.34
C ILE A 111 -16.09 2.40 -10.42
N GLU A 112 -16.43 1.34 -11.15
CA GLU A 112 -15.55 0.72 -12.16
C GLU A 112 -14.98 1.71 -13.18
N PRO A 113 -15.75 2.64 -13.80
CA PRO A 113 -15.21 3.60 -14.78
C PRO A 113 -14.13 4.52 -14.20
N TYR A 114 -14.25 4.88 -12.92
CA TYR A 114 -13.25 5.72 -12.24
C TYR A 114 -11.96 4.95 -12.00
N LEU A 115 -12.06 3.68 -11.55
CA LEU A 115 -10.90 2.80 -11.40
C LEU A 115 -10.23 2.50 -12.74
N HIS A 116 -11.01 2.21 -13.78
CA HIS A 116 -10.51 2.03 -15.14
C HIS A 116 -9.71 3.25 -15.61
N ARG A 117 -10.29 4.46 -15.45
CA ARG A 117 -9.61 5.71 -15.79
C ARG A 117 -8.33 5.91 -14.99
N ALA A 118 -8.33 5.63 -13.69
CA ALA A 118 -7.14 5.74 -12.85
C ALA A 118 -6.02 4.80 -13.28
N LEU A 119 -6.36 3.59 -13.75
CA LEU A 119 -5.41 2.59 -14.21
C LEU A 119 -4.92 2.83 -15.65
N THR A 120 -5.68 3.54 -16.47
CA THR A 120 -5.31 3.88 -17.85
C THR A 120 -4.65 5.24 -17.98
N SER A 121 -4.93 6.17 -17.06
CA SER A 121 -4.26 7.46 -17.05
C SER A 121 -2.78 7.24 -16.79
N ALA A 122 -1.95 7.49 -17.80
CA ALA A 122 -0.51 7.53 -17.62
C ALA A 122 -0.19 8.48 -16.47
N HIS A 123 0.72 8.09 -15.60
CA HIS A 123 1.21 8.95 -14.50
C HIS A 123 2.08 10.10 -15.04
N GLU A 124 1.85 10.50 -16.27
CA GLU A 124 2.46 11.64 -16.92
C GLU A 124 2.04 12.91 -16.19
N GLY A 125 2.94 13.44 -15.38
CA GLY A 125 2.73 14.65 -14.60
C GLY A 125 2.48 14.47 -13.11
N ALA A 126 2.51 13.26 -12.56
CA ALA A 126 2.56 13.11 -11.11
C ALA A 126 3.87 13.71 -10.60
N THR A 127 3.80 14.90 -9.99
CA THR A 127 4.93 15.44 -9.23
C THR A 127 5.15 14.51 -8.03
N TRP A 128 6.24 13.76 -8.08
CA TRP A 128 6.66 12.96 -6.93
C TRP A 128 7.23 13.91 -5.88
N GLY A 129 6.70 13.85 -4.66
CA GLY A 129 7.24 14.62 -3.54
C GLY A 129 8.66 14.20 -3.19
N ALA A 130 9.31 14.98 -2.34
CA ALA A 130 10.53 14.55 -1.67
C ALA A 130 10.30 13.19 -0.99
N PRO A 131 11.37 12.37 -0.78
CA PRO A 131 11.23 11.14 -0.04
C PRO A 131 10.44 11.41 1.24
N ALA A 132 9.43 10.59 1.51
CA ALA A 132 8.67 10.71 2.74
C ALA A 132 9.66 10.68 3.91
N SER A 133 9.33 11.31 5.02
CA SER A 133 10.14 11.33 6.24
C SER A 133 10.45 9.94 6.82
N ARG A 134 9.87 8.89 6.26
CA ARG A 134 10.04 7.49 6.65
C ARG A 134 11.16 6.84 5.85
N THR A 135 12.25 6.54 6.53
CA THR A 135 13.43 5.88 5.95
C THR A 135 13.80 4.65 6.77
N GLY A 136 13.86 3.51 6.10
CA GLY A 136 14.27 2.25 6.71
C GLY A 136 15.67 1.85 6.27
N HIS A 137 16.37 1.12 7.12
CA HIS A 137 17.75 0.67 6.87
C HIS A 137 17.89 -0.83 7.06
N LEU A 138 18.64 -1.48 6.16
CA LEU A 138 19.08 -2.87 6.28
C LEU A 138 20.59 -2.88 6.19
N LEU A 139 21.24 -3.64 7.07
CA LEU A 139 22.66 -3.99 6.94
C LEU A 139 22.72 -5.43 6.46
N VAL A 140 23.36 -5.65 5.32
CA VAL A 140 23.46 -6.97 4.70
C VAL A 140 24.92 -7.33 4.42
N GLY A 141 25.23 -8.61 4.50
CA GLY A 141 26.54 -9.17 4.20
C GLY A 141 26.46 -10.21 3.08
N GLN A 142 27.61 -10.73 2.69
CA GLN A 142 27.75 -11.84 1.74
C GLN A 142 26.99 -11.59 0.41
N GLY A 143 27.19 -10.42 -0.21
CA GLY A 143 26.51 -10.08 -1.47
C GLY A 143 24.99 -9.98 -1.33
N GLY A 144 24.51 -9.51 -0.16
CA GLY A 144 23.09 -9.36 0.10
C GLY A 144 22.37 -10.66 0.53
N ARG A 145 23.10 -11.74 0.76
CA ARG A 145 22.50 -13.03 1.16
C ARG A 145 22.21 -13.14 2.66
N GLN A 146 22.95 -12.40 3.47
CA GLN A 146 22.83 -12.43 4.93
C GLN A 146 22.28 -11.11 5.44
N LEU A 147 21.16 -11.14 6.14
CA LEU A 147 20.66 -10.00 6.89
C LEU A 147 21.41 -9.93 8.22
N LEU A 148 22.10 -8.82 8.47
CA LEU A 148 22.86 -8.60 9.71
C LEU A 148 22.04 -7.78 10.69
N MET A 149 21.43 -6.69 10.23
CA MET A 149 20.62 -5.79 11.04
C MET A 149 19.53 -5.13 10.19
N PHE A 150 18.46 -4.70 10.81
CA PHE A 150 17.43 -3.88 10.17
C PHE A 150 16.79 -2.93 11.18
N SER A 151 16.28 -1.80 10.69
CA SER A 151 15.45 -0.89 11.48
C SER A 151 13.99 -1.35 11.45
N GLY A 152 13.24 -1.08 12.53
CA GLY A 152 11.79 -1.35 12.56
C GLY A 152 11.05 -0.66 11.41
N GLU A 153 11.53 0.50 10.98
CA GLU A 153 10.98 1.23 9.84
C GLU A 153 11.19 0.51 8.50
N ALA A 154 12.32 -0.20 8.32
CA ALA A 154 12.54 -1.03 7.14
C ALA A 154 11.52 -2.17 7.04
N ASP A 155 11.25 -2.84 8.17
CA ASP A 155 10.23 -3.90 8.24
C ASP A 155 8.83 -3.34 7.92
N ALA A 156 8.47 -2.21 8.53
CA ALA A 156 7.19 -1.54 8.27
C ALA A 156 7.03 -1.08 6.81
N LEU A 157 8.08 -0.51 6.20
CA LEU A 157 8.07 -0.11 4.79
C LEU A 157 7.92 -1.32 3.86
N LEU A 158 8.65 -2.39 4.10
CA LEU A 158 8.57 -3.60 3.28
C LEU A 158 7.20 -4.27 3.38
N LYS A 159 6.59 -4.30 4.57
CA LYS A 159 5.22 -4.77 4.76
C LYS A 159 4.20 -3.87 4.05
N ALA A 160 4.37 -2.54 4.14
CA ALA A 160 3.50 -1.59 3.45
C ALA A 160 3.61 -1.65 1.92
N CYS A 161 4.76 -2.06 1.39
CA CYS A 161 4.97 -2.23 -0.05
C CYS A 161 4.15 -3.38 -0.64
N THR A 162 3.67 -4.32 0.19
CA THR A 162 2.79 -5.42 -0.20
C THR A 162 3.18 -6.10 -1.53
N LEU A 163 4.48 -6.40 -1.66
CA LEU A 163 5.03 -7.03 -2.86
C LEU A 163 4.68 -8.52 -2.87
N VAL A 164 3.62 -8.88 -3.56
CA VAL A 164 3.19 -10.28 -3.70
C VAL A 164 4.25 -11.11 -4.42
N GLY A 165 4.54 -12.29 -3.89
CA GLY A 165 5.57 -13.18 -4.43
C GLY A 165 7.01 -12.77 -4.07
N GLN A 166 7.19 -11.78 -3.23
CA GLN A 166 8.48 -11.44 -2.63
C GLN A 166 8.48 -11.89 -1.16
N ASP A 167 9.45 -12.73 -0.81
CA ASP A 167 9.65 -13.06 0.60
C ASP A 167 10.25 -11.85 1.32
N VAL A 168 9.47 -11.25 2.22
CA VAL A 168 9.82 -10.00 2.94
C VAL A 168 9.95 -10.21 4.44
N ARG A 169 10.25 -11.42 4.87
CA ARG A 169 10.40 -11.76 6.28
C ARG A 169 11.75 -11.27 6.83
N LEU A 170 11.78 -10.10 7.43
CA LEU A 170 12.97 -9.58 8.10
C LEU A 170 13.11 -10.11 9.55
N SER A 171 12.02 -10.53 10.17
CA SER A 171 11.97 -11.01 11.55
C SER A 171 11.50 -12.47 11.62
N GLY A 172 11.86 -13.15 12.72
CA GLY A 172 11.48 -14.55 12.95
C GLY A 172 12.58 -15.57 12.61
N PRO A 173 12.29 -16.87 12.71
CA PRO A 173 13.30 -17.93 12.57
C PRO A 173 13.79 -18.14 11.11
N LEU A 174 13.04 -17.65 10.13
CA LEU A 174 13.36 -17.77 8.70
C LEU A 174 13.51 -16.38 8.08
N GLN A 175 14.52 -15.64 8.53
CA GLN A 175 14.84 -14.32 7.99
C GLN A 175 15.30 -14.45 6.53
N VAL A 176 14.70 -13.65 5.64
CA VAL A 176 15.06 -13.65 4.23
C VAL A 176 15.28 -12.21 3.78
N VAL A 177 16.43 -11.97 3.16
CA VAL A 177 16.67 -10.70 2.47
C VAL A 177 15.83 -10.70 1.19
N PRO A 178 14.97 -9.69 0.93
CA PRO A 178 14.15 -9.62 -0.25
C PRO A 178 14.98 -9.72 -1.54
N ARG A 179 14.45 -10.41 -2.55
CA ARG A 179 15.17 -10.66 -3.80
C ARG A 179 15.69 -9.39 -4.46
N PHE A 180 14.86 -8.33 -4.52
CA PHE A 180 15.24 -7.07 -5.13
C PHE A 180 16.40 -6.37 -4.39
N VAL A 181 16.53 -6.58 -3.07
CA VAL A 181 17.67 -6.10 -2.26
C VAL A 181 18.93 -6.89 -2.62
N ARG A 182 18.82 -8.22 -2.70
CA ARG A 182 19.95 -9.07 -3.12
C ARG A 182 20.46 -8.72 -4.52
N ASP A 183 19.54 -8.56 -5.47
CA ASP A 183 19.87 -8.19 -6.85
C ASP A 183 20.62 -6.85 -6.89
N LEU A 184 20.20 -5.87 -6.07
CA LEU A 184 20.86 -4.57 -5.97
C LEU A 184 22.25 -4.67 -5.33
N CYS A 185 22.45 -5.53 -4.33
CA CYS A 185 23.78 -5.78 -3.75
C CYS A 185 24.72 -6.43 -4.76
N VAL A 186 24.25 -7.39 -5.53
CA VAL A 186 25.03 -8.02 -6.62
C VAL A 186 25.42 -6.98 -7.68
N GLN A 187 24.48 -6.09 -8.04
CA GLN A 187 24.77 -4.99 -8.98
C GLN A 187 25.84 -4.03 -8.41
N LEU A 188 25.76 -3.69 -7.12
CA LEU A 188 26.76 -2.85 -6.45
C LEU A 188 28.16 -3.47 -6.49
N GLU A 189 28.26 -4.77 -6.23
CA GLU A 189 29.53 -5.50 -6.29
C GLU A 189 30.11 -5.53 -7.71
N ALA A 190 29.26 -5.81 -8.70
CA ALA A 190 29.68 -5.90 -10.10
C ALA A 190 30.05 -4.55 -10.72
N SER A 191 29.39 -3.46 -10.31
CA SER A 191 29.61 -2.13 -10.90
C SER A 191 30.90 -1.44 -10.44
N GLY A 192 31.50 -1.88 -9.33
CA GLY A 192 32.60 -1.20 -8.69
C GLY A 192 32.29 0.16 -8.08
N GLN A 193 31.02 0.60 -8.14
CA GLN A 193 30.55 1.87 -7.56
C GLN A 193 30.46 1.80 -6.03
N SER A 194 30.46 2.96 -5.38
CA SER A 194 30.22 3.06 -3.94
C SER A 194 28.74 2.99 -3.59
N THR A 195 27.86 3.34 -4.54
CA THR A 195 26.43 3.40 -4.35
C THR A 195 25.71 3.05 -5.65
N VAL A 196 24.62 2.29 -5.54
CA VAL A 196 23.66 2.05 -6.63
C VAL A 196 22.25 2.35 -6.13
N HIS A 197 21.41 2.83 -7.04
CA HIS A 197 20.02 3.20 -6.75
C HIS A 197 19.06 2.43 -7.64
N ARG A 198 17.88 2.14 -7.08
CA ARG A 198 16.76 1.56 -7.81
C ARG A 198 15.46 2.18 -7.35
N LEU A 199 14.55 2.42 -8.26
CA LEU A 199 13.17 2.79 -7.98
C LEU A 199 12.28 1.59 -8.30
N LEU A 200 11.37 1.29 -7.40
CA LEU A 200 10.39 0.22 -7.54
C LEU A 200 9.00 0.83 -7.40
N ASP A 201 8.20 0.76 -8.45
CA ASP A 201 6.80 1.19 -8.39
C ASP A 201 6.01 0.17 -7.56
N ILE A 202 5.25 0.67 -6.60
CA ILE A 202 4.45 -0.12 -5.66
C ILE A 202 3.07 0.52 -5.53
N PRO A 203 2.06 -0.22 -5.06
CA PRO A 203 0.68 0.31 -4.98
C PRO A 203 0.53 1.60 -4.19
N VAL A 204 1.37 1.80 -3.18
CA VAL A 204 1.32 2.98 -2.31
C VAL A 204 2.29 4.10 -2.70
N GLY A 205 2.98 3.98 -3.85
CA GLY A 205 3.94 5.00 -4.30
C GLY A 205 5.15 4.40 -5.03
N ARG A 206 6.33 4.96 -4.81
CA ARG A 206 7.63 4.44 -5.25
C ARG A 206 8.53 4.15 -4.07
N LEU A 207 9.08 2.95 -4.03
CA LEU A 207 10.15 2.62 -3.10
C LEU A 207 11.49 3.00 -3.74
N SER A 208 12.14 4.01 -3.19
CA SER A 208 13.52 4.33 -3.51
C SER A 208 14.45 3.46 -2.67
N ILE A 209 15.33 2.74 -3.33
CA ILE A 209 16.26 1.81 -2.70
C ILE A 209 17.66 2.24 -3.07
N ALA A 210 18.51 2.51 -2.08
CA ALA A 210 19.91 2.82 -2.27
C ALA A 210 20.77 1.80 -1.54
N ALA A 211 21.72 1.18 -2.23
CA ALA A 211 22.70 0.28 -1.64
C ALA A 211 24.08 0.97 -1.61
N HIS A 212 24.69 1.04 -0.44
CA HIS A 212 25.96 1.70 -0.18
C HIS A 212 26.99 0.69 0.30
N ARG A 213 28.16 0.67 -0.33
CA ARG A 213 29.28 -0.13 0.12
C ARG A 213 29.88 0.49 1.37
N LEU A 214 29.91 -0.25 2.48
CA LEU A 214 30.57 0.18 3.69
C LEU A 214 32.05 -0.23 3.64
N GLN A 215 32.90 0.67 4.12
CA GLN A 215 34.33 0.42 4.28
C GLN A 215 34.66 0.26 5.77
N ALA A 216 35.42 -0.75 6.09
CA ALA A 216 35.95 -0.89 7.45
C ALA A 216 37.05 0.18 7.69
N PRO A 217 37.15 0.75 8.90
CA PRO A 217 38.27 1.58 9.27
C PRO A 217 39.57 0.79 9.09
N SER A 218 40.62 1.46 8.60
CA SER A 218 41.91 0.88 8.17
C SER A 218 42.68 0.11 9.28
N SER A 219 42.19 0.03 10.49
CA SER A 219 42.84 -0.62 11.64
C SER A 219 42.57 -2.12 11.77
N HIS A 220 41.70 -2.71 10.94
CA HIS A 220 41.40 -4.13 10.99
C HIS A 220 42.09 -4.88 9.87
N THR A 221 43.18 -5.56 10.19
CA THR A 221 44.03 -6.37 9.30
C THR A 221 43.45 -7.71 8.87
N ALA A 222 42.24 -8.06 9.28
CA ALA A 222 41.54 -9.22 8.74
C ALA A 222 40.54 -8.75 7.67
N ALA A 223 40.47 -9.47 6.54
CA ALA A 223 39.51 -9.25 5.48
C ALA A 223 38.08 -9.28 6.05
N SER A 224 37.63 -8.14 6.56
CA SER A 224 36.23 -8.01 7.03
C SER A 224 35.33 -8.20 5.83
N PRO A 225 34.31 -9.05 5.92
CA PRO A 225 33.39 -9.27 4.82
C PRO A 225 32.75 -7.94 4.43
N VAL A 226 32.71 -7.67 3.12
CA VAL A 226 32.08 -6.46 2.59
C VAL A 226 30.64 -6.38 3.08
N GLN A 227 30.33 -5.29 3.76
CA GLN A 227 28.98 -5.02 4.24
C GLN A 227 28.33 -3.94 3.36
N THR A 228 27.04 -4.08 3.16
CA THR A 228 26.25 -3.14 2.38
C THR A 228 25.13 -2.57 3.25
N LEU A 229 25.08 -1.25 3.34
CA LEU A 229 23.94 -0.54 3.91
C LEU A 229 22.91 -0.33 2.81
N VAL A 230 21.71 -0.84 3.01
CA VAL A 230 20.58 -0.59 2.11
C VAL A 230 19.60 0.36 2.79
N THR A 231 19.34 1.46 2.12
CA THR A 231 18.38 2.48 2.56
C THR A 231 17.12 2.37 1.72
N LEU A 232 15.98 2.27 2.38
CA LEU A 232 14.64 2.24 1.79
C LEU A 232 13.94 3.56 2.10
N ALA A 233 13.38 4.22 1.10
CA ALA A 233 12.57 5.43 1.30
C ALA A 233 11.32 5.37 0.43
N LEU A 234 10.14 5.60 1.04
CA LEU A 234 8.89 5.67 0.30
C LEU A 234 8.71 7.07 -0.28
N VAL A 235 8.60 7.15 -1.58
CA VAL A 235 8.29 8.38 -2.32
C VAL A 235 6.83 8.30 -2.78
N GLN A 236 6.05 9.31 -2.43
CA GLN A 236 4.62 9.34 -2.72
C GLN A 236 4.21 10.65 -3.39
N PRO A 237 3.19 10.64 -4.27
CA PRO A 237 2.57 11.87 -4.71
C PRO A 237 2.05 12.67 -3.51
N PRO A 238 2.25 14.00 -3.45
CA PRO A 238 1.81 14.82 -2.32
C PRO A 238 0.32 14.65 -2.00
N ARG A 239 -0.53 14.52 -3.02
CA ARG A 239 -1.97 14.29 -2.82
C ARG A 239 -2.27 12.98 -2.09
N LEU A 240 -1.51 11.91 -2.37
CA LEU A 240 -1.69 10.63 -1.67
C LEU A 240 -1.29 10.75 -0.20
N GLN A 241 -0.24 11.48 0.11
CA GLN A 241 0.16 11.76 1.50
C GLN A 241 -0.93 12.51 2.26
N VAL A 242 -1.56 13.50 1.64
CA VAL A 242 -2.70 14.22 2.21
C VAL A 242 -3.85 13.26 2.51
N VAL A 243 -4.22 12.39 1.55
CA VAL A 243 -5.29 11.41 1.73
C VAL A 243 -4.98 10.49 2.93
N GLN A 244 -3.78 9.92 3.00
CA GLN A 244 -3.38 9.03 4.08
C GLN A 244 -3.45 9.73 5.45
N ARG A 245 -2.92 10.95 5.58
CA ARG A 245 -2.99 11.74 6.81
C ARG A 245 -4.43 12.02 7.23
N VAL A 246 -5.29 12.40 6.29
CA VAL A 246 -6.71 12.67 6.59
C VAL A 246 -7.44 11.40 7.05
N LEU A 247 -7.10 10.23 6.49
CA LEU A 247 -7.70 8.95 6.90
C LEU A 247 -7.28 8.53 8.32
N GLU A 248 -6.07 8.88 8.76
CA GLU A 248 -5.58 8.62 10.11
C GLU A 248 -6.24 9.53 11.17
N LEU A 249 -6.80 10.68 10.75
CA LEU A 249 -7.55 11.56 11.65
C LEU A 249 -8.94 10.98 11.93
N GLY A 250 -9.35 10.91 13.17
CA GLY A 250 -10.68 10.43 13.58
C GLY A 250 -11.84 11.36 13.15
N LEU A 251 -11.85 11.80 11.88
CA LEU A 251 -12.83 12.73 11.32
C LEU A 251 -14.03 12.00 10.71
N SER A 252 -15.21 12.63 10.79
CA SER A 252 -16.41 12.14 10.08
C SER A 252 -16.22 12.24 8.54
N PRO A 253 -17.01 11.49 7.73
CA PRO A 253 -16.87 11.53 6.27
C PRO A 253 -16.86 12.95 5.69
N LEU A 254 -17.82 13.80 6.07
CA LEU A 254 -17.89 15.18 5.61
C LEU A 254 -16.70 16.03 6.06
N GLN A 255 -16.21 15.82 7.28
CA GLN A 255 -15.01 16.50 7.77
C GLN A 255 -13.75 16.06 7.01
N ARG A 256 -13.67 14.79 6.60
CA ARG A 256 -12.59 14.29 5.73
C ARG A 256 -12.60 14.97 4.38
N GLU A 257 -13.76 15.13 3.75
CA GLU A 257 -13.88 15.84 2.45
C GLU A 257 -13.40 17.29 2.57
N ILE A 258 -13.79 18.00 3.64
CA ILE A 258 -13.33 19.37 3.91
C ILE A 258 -11.80 19.40 4.11
N ALA A 259 -11.26 18.48 4.90
CA ALA A 259 -9.82 18.40 5.17
C ALA A 259 -9.03 18.03 3.91
N LEU A 260 -9.54 17.11 3.08
CA LEU A 260 -8.94 16.76 1.79
C LEU A 260 -8.89 17.96 0.87
N LEU A 261 -9.98 18.74 0.76
CA LEU A 261 -10.01 19.94 -0.07
C LEU A 261 -8.94 20.94 0.37
N ALA A 262 -8.78 21.18 1.67
CA ALA A 262 -7.73 22.03 2.20
C ALA A 262 -6.32 21.49 1.87
N GLY A 263 -6.09 20.22 2.13
CA GLY A 263 -4.78 19.58 1.95
C GLY A 263 -4.31 19.51 0.49
N VAL A 264 -5.23 19.47 -0.49
CA VAL A 264 -4.87 19.52 -1.92
C VAL A 264 -4.77 20.95 -2.47
N GLY A 265 -4.82 21.96 -1.61
CA GLY A 265 -4.69 23.38 -2.02
C GLY A 265 -5.99 24.04 -2.48
N GLY A 266 -7.14 23.42 -2.19
CA GLY A 266 -8.45 24.06 -2.44
C GLY A 266 -8.68 25.25 -1.51
N LEU A 267 -9.49 26.21 -1.98
CA LEU A 267 -9.83 27.38 -1.20
C LEU A 267 -11.04 27.13 -0.29
N ARG A 268 -11.07 27.77 0.86
CA ARG A 268 -12.20 27.64 1.79
C ARG A 268 -13.57 27.93 1.15
N PRO A 269 -13.74 28.97 0.28
CA PRO A 269 -15.01 29.21 -0.43
C PRO A 269 -15.45 28.06 -1.34
N ASP A 270 -14.52 27.22 -1.80
CA ASP A 270 -14.83 26.08 -2.65
C ASP A 270 -15.63 24.99 -1.93
N CYS A 271 -15.61 24.96 -0.59
CA CYS A 271 -16.37 23.97 0.20
C CYS A 271 -17.87 24.04 -0.09
N GLU A 272 -18.44 25.23 -0.25
CA GLU A 272 -19.87 25.38 -0.56
C GLU A 272 -20.18 24.85 -1.96
N ARG A 273 -19.32 25.15 -2.91
CA ARG A 273 -19.51 24.78 -4.32
C ARG A 273 -19.23 23.29 -4.59
N VAL A 274 -18.17 22.74 -3.99
CA VAL A 274 -17.67 21.38 -4.32
C VAL A 274 -18.32 20.34 -3.41
N ILE A 275 -18.47 20.65 -2.12
CA ILE A 275 -18.95 19.71 -1.10
C ILE A 275 -20.43 19.94 -0.79
N GLY A 276 -20.99 21.10 -1.14
CA GLY A 276 -22.39 21.44 -0.88
C GLY A 276 -22.69 21.79 0.59
N VAL A 277 -21.69 22.30 1.32
CA VAL A 277 -21.81 22.62 2.76
C VAL A 277 -22.04 24.11 2.93
N SER A 278 -23.15 24.52 3.61
CA SER A 278 -23.39 25.92 3.93
C SER A 278 -22.29 26.50 4.82
N ASN A 279 -22.06 27.82 4.73
CA ASN A 279 -21.02 28.52 5.48
C ASN A 279 -21.15 28.31 7.02
N GLU A 280 -22.38 28.27 7.55
CA GLU A 280 -22.60 28.02 8.97
C GLU A 280 -22.22 26.59 9.39
N ALA A 281 -22.62 25.60 8.60
CA ALA A 281 -22.24 24.21 8.83
C ALA A 281 -20.73 24.03 8.68
N LEU A 282 -20.10 24.68 7.68
CA LEU A 282 -18.66 24.68 7.46
C LEU A 282 -17.91 25.22 8.68
N LYS A 283 -18.32 26.36 9.26
CA LYS A 283 -17.70 26.90 10.48
C LYS A 283 -17.71 25.91 11.62
N LYS A 284 -18.82 25.19 11.81
CA LYS A 284 -18.95 24.16 12.85
C LYS A 284 -18.01 22.98 12.61
N HIS A 285 -17.91 22.49 11.37
CA HIS A 285 -17.02 21.40 11.04
C HIS A 285 -15.54 21.82 11.14
N LEU A 286 -15.18 23.00 10.66
CA LEU A 286 -13.83 23.53 10.76
C LEU A 286 -13.37 23.67 12.21
N LYS A 287 -14.22 24.11 13.14
CA LYS A 287 -13.87 24.14 14.56
C LYS A 287 -13.42 22.78 15.10
N THR A 288 -14.10 21.71 14.68
CA THR A 288 -13.74 20.35 15.08
C THR A 288 -12.45 19.90 14.39
N ILE A 289 -12.31 20.12 13.08
CA ILE A 289 -11.12 19.76 12.32
C ILE A 289 -9.89 20.45 12.90
N TYR A 290 -9.94 21.77 13.11
CA TYR A 290 -8.82 22.55 13.65
C TYR A 290 -8.40 22.04 15.03
N ARG A 291 -9.35 21.70 15.89
CA ARG A 291 -9.05 21.13 17.21
C ARG A 291 -8.39 19.75 17.10
N THR A 292 -8.87 18.91 16.17
CA THR A 292 -8.33 17.55 15.97
C THR A 292 -6.91 17.59 15.40
N VAL A 293 -6.64 18.54 14.50
CA VAL A 293 -5.33 18.69 13.84
C VAL A 293 -4.36 19.57 14.64
N GLY A 294 -4.88 20.37 15.59
CA GLY A 294 -4.06 21.29 16.39
C GLY A 294 -3.68 22.58 15.68
N VAL A 295 -4.54 23.10 14.78
CA VAL A 295 -4.28 24.30 13.98
C VAL A 295 -5.35 25.37 14.21
N THR A 296 -5.08 26.63 13.82
CA THR A 296 -5.98 27.76 14.06
C THR A 296 -6.68 28.29 12.81
N GLY A 297 -6.34 27.80 11.62
CA GLY A 297 -6.91 28.32 10.38
C GLY A 297 -6.77 27.41 9.18
N TRP A 298 -7.35 27.83 8.06
CA TRP A 298 -7.38 27.07 6.81
C TRP A 298 -5.97 26.81 6.24
N ASP A 299 -5.13 27.85 6.23
CA ASP A 299 -3.77 27.73 5.70
C ASP A 299 -2.89 26.84 6.61
N GLY A 300 -3.05 26.95 7.93
CA GLY A 300 -2.41 26.05 8.88
C GLY A 300 -2.85 24.58 8.68
N LEU A 301 -4.14 24.35 8.41
CA LEU A 301 -4.66 23.03 8.09
C LEU A 301 -4.03 22.49 6.79
N ALA A 302 -4.01 23.30 5.73
CA ALA A 302 -3.42 22.92 4.46
C ALA A 302 -1.92 22.57 4.61
N THR A 303 -1.15 23.42 5.26
CA THR A 303 0.29 23.24 5.52
C THR A 303 0.55 21.95 6.31
N THR A 304 -0.19 21.72 7.39
CA THR A 304 -0.03 20.52 8.23
C THR A 304 -0.37 19.26 7.45
N LEU A 305 -1.43 19.26 6.67
CA LEU A 305 -1.83 18.10 5.85
C LEU A 305 -0.86 17.83 4.70
N GLN A 306 -0.22 18.85 4.14
CA GLN A 306 0.82 18.71 3.12
C GLN A 306 2.16 18.24 3.71
N GLY A 307 2.34 18.32 5.03
CA GLY A 307 3.56 17.92 5.73
C GLY A 307 4.71 18.91 5.59
N ALA A 308 4.43 20.12 5.17
CA ALA A 308 5.35 21.21 5.38
C ALA A 308 5.41 21.47 6.90
N VAL A 309 6.57 21.25 7.49
CA VAL A 309 6.84 21.67 8.87
C VAL A 309 6.67 23.18 8.86
N ALA A 310 5.74 23.71 9.66
CA ALA A 310 5.71 25.13 9.92
C ALA A 310 7.07 25.45 10.54
N GLU A 311 7.93 26.13 9.76
CA GLU A 311 9.13 26.77 10.33
C GLU A 311 8.62 27.76 11.37
N GLY A 312 8.77 27.37 12.64
CA GLY A 312 8.44 28.19 13.79
C GLY A 312 9.56 29.17 14.15
#